data_ddca4d3ec88808c9d93a9e5ac34899fb
#
_entry.id   ddca4d3ec88808c9d93a9e5ac34899fb
#
_cell.length_a   1.000
_cell.length_b   1.000
_cell.length_c   1.000
_cell.angle_alpha   90.00
_cell.angle_beta   90.00
_cell.angle_gamma   90.00
#
_symmetry.space_group_name_H-M   'P 1'
#
loop_
_entity.id
_entity.type
_entity.pdbx_description
1 polymer ?
#
loop_
_entity_poly.entity_id
_entity_poly.type
_entity_poly.pdbx_seq_one_letter_code
_entity_poly.pdbx_strand_id
1 'polypeptide(L)'
;MPATVRILMIEDNPQDATLAEREVRRADIVCTFRRVETRDGMVQALREFVPDVVITDHSLPSFGARDALQLTQQLAPGTPVIVITGRLGDEPAVQYLQLGAADYIVKDHLQRLGPAVLGADSARADHVSAWSLIGSDFIRTEI
;
A
#
# COMPACT_ATOMS: atom_id res chain seq x y z
N MET A 1 16.50 -13.89 -8.99
CA MET A 1 16.06 -13.66 -7.62
C MET A 1 14.92 -12.67 -7.61
N PRO A 2 13.79 -13.02 -7.03
CA PRO A 2 12.75 -12.02 -6.87
C PRO A 2 13.21 -10.93 -5.91
N ALA A 3 12.89 -9.71 -6.24
CA ALA A 3 13.18 -8.59 -5.36
C ALA A 3 12.30 -8.67 -4.12
N THR A 4 12.83 -8.21 -3.00
CA THR A 4 12.06 -8.13 -1.77
C THR A 4 11.07 -6.97 -1.88
N VAL A 5 9.79 -7.25 -1.63
CA VAL A 5 8.74 -6.23 -1.63
C VAL A 5 8.77 -5.52 -0.28
N ARG A 6 8.87 -4.21 -0.31
CA ARG A 6 8.89 -3.41 0.91
C ARG A 6 7.47 -2.93 1.18
N ILE A 7 6.91 -3.37 2.28
CA ILE A 7 5.51 -3.10 2.62
C ILE A 7 5.44 -2.24 3.87
N LEU A 8 4.80 -1.08 3.74
CA LEU A 8 4.51 -0.22 4.87
C LEU A 8 3.06 -0.42 5.28
N MET A 9 2.83 -0.76 6.53
CA MET A 9 1.48 -0.96 7.03
C MET A 9 1.15 0.05 8.12
N ILE A 10 0.06 0.77 7.93
CA ILE A 10 -0.47 1.70 8.92
C ILE A 10 -1.56 0.96 9.69
N GLU A 11 -1.23 0.56 10.92
CA GLU A 11 -2.11 -0.26 11.75
C GLU A 11 -1.72 -0.09 13.21
N ASP A 12 -2.68 0.28 14.06
CA ASP A 12 -2.44 0.49 15.48
C ASP A 12 -2.46 -0.81 16.29
N ASN A 13 -3.02 -1.88 15.75
CA ASN A 13 -3.09 -3.18 16.43
C ASN A 13 -2.00 -4.12 15.91
N PRO A 14 -0.98 -4.44 16.74
CA PRO A 14 0.10 -5.32 16.29
C PRO A 14 -0.36 -6.70 15.86
N GLN A 15 -1.43 -7.23 16.46
CA GLN A 15 -1.95 -8.55 16.11
C GLN A 15 -2.55 -8.54 14.70
N ASP A 16 -3.29 -7.49 14.36
CA ASP A 16 -3.85 -7.34 13.02
C ASP A 16 -2.72 -7.21 11.99
N ALA A 17 -1.67 -6.48 12.32
CA ALA A 17 -0.51 -6.37 11.45
C ALA A 17 0.17 -7.72 11.23
N THR A 18 0.30 -8.51 12.29
CA THR A 18 0.89 -9.85 12.19
C THR A 18 0.07 -10.74 11.27
N LEU A 19 -1.26 -10.69 11.39
CA LEU A 19 -2.13 -11.48 10.53
C LEU A 19 -1.99 -11.07 9.06
N ALA A 20 -1.92 -9.78 8.80
CA ALA A 20 -1.73 -9.28 7.44
C ALA A 20 -0.39 -9.74 6.86
N GLU A 21 0.67 -9.61 7.64
CA GLU A 21 1.99 -10.06 7.20
C GLU A 21 2.00 -11.55 6.90
N ARG A 22 1.35 -12.34 7.74
CA ARG A 22 1.25 -13.79 7.53
C ARG A 22 0.58 -14.11 6.19
N GLU A 23 -0.50 -13.42 5.87
CA GLU A 23 -1.22 -13.67 4.63
C GLU A 23 -0.40 -13.28 3.40
N VAL A 24 0.38 -12.21 3.50
CA VAL A 24 1.28 -11.82 2.41
C VAL A 24 2.35 -12.89 2.22
N ARG A 25 2.95 -13.38 3.31
CA ARG A 25 4.00 -14.40 3.22
C ARG A 25 3.46 -15.74 2.74
N ARG A 26 2.21 -16.05 3.00
CA ARG A 26 1.57 -17.27 2.50
C ARG A 26 1.43 -17.29 0.99
N ALA A 27 1.45 -16.14 0.35
CA ALA A 27 1.43 -16.04 -1.10
C ALA A 27 2.84 -16.14 -1.70
N ASP A 28 3.81 -16.61 -0.91
CA ASP A 28 5.21 -16.77 -1.32
C ASP A 28 5.86 -15.46 -1.74
N ILE A 29 5.44 -14.37 -1.13
CA ILE A 29 6.02 -13.06 -1.37
C ILE A 29 7.16 -12.84 -0.38
N VAL A 30 8.35 -12.63 -0.91
CA VAL A 30 9.50 -12.24 -0.08
C VAL A 30 9.34 -10.76 0.22
N CYS A 31 9.15 -10.41 1.48
CA CYS A 31 8.82 -9.03 1.83
C CYS A 31 9.49 -8.58 3.12
N THR A 32 9.67 -7.28 3.21
CA THR A 32 10.06 -6.59 4.44
C THR A 32 8.89 -5.75 4.89
N PHE A 33 8.43 -5.95 6.11
CA PHE A 33 7.27 -5.26 6.67
C PHE A 33 7.71 -4.22 7.67
N ARG A 34 7.12 -3.04 7.58
CA ARG A 34 7.28 -2.00 8.59
C ARG A 34 5.89 -1.52 9.00
N ARG A 35 5.63 -1.52 10.30
CA ARG A 35 4.36 -1.04 10.84
C ARG A 35 4.53 0.32 11.48
N VAL A 36 3.59 1.22 11.20
CA VAL A 36 3.50 2.53 11.85
C VAL A 36 2.06 2.74 12.31
N GLU A 37 1.84 3.65 13.26
CA GLU A 37 0.53 3.91 13.83
C GLU A 37 0.07 5.34 13.64
N THR A 38 0.98 6.25 13.31
CA THR A 38 0.70 7.67 13.31
C THR A 38 1.05 8.30 11.96
N ARG A 39 0.52 9.51 11.75
CA ARG A 39 0.85 10.29 10.58
C ARG A 39 2.35 10.57 10.50
N ASP A 40 2.96 10.97 11.61
CA ASP A 40 4.39 11.28 11.64
C ASP A 40 5.23 10.04 11.33
N GLY A 41 4.84 8.89 11.89
CA GLY A 41 5.50 7.63 11.59
C GLY A 41 5.39 7.27 10.11
N MET A 42 4.24 7.51 9.51
CA MET A 42 4.04 7.27 8.09
C MET A 42 4.91 8.18 7.23
N VAL A 43 4.96 9.47 7.55
CA VAL A 43 5.80 10.43 6.82
C VAL A 43 7.26 9.98 6.85
N GLN A 44 7.74 9.63 8.02
CA GLN A 44 9.12 9.17 8.18
C GLN A 44 9.37 7.90 7.38
N ALA A 45 8.46 6.94 7.45
CA ALA A 45 8.61 5.68 6.73
C ALA A 45 8.56 5.87 5.22
N LEU A 46 7.70 6.75 4.72
CA LEU A 46 7.66 7.02 3.28
C LEU A 46 8.99 7.55 2.78
N ARG A 47 9.67 8.35 3.60
CA ARG A 47 10.96 8.94 3.22
C ARG A 47 12.14 8.00 3.41
N GLU A 48 12.15 7.24 4.49
CA GLU A 48 13.31 6.41 4.87
C GLU A 48 13.19 4.98 4.41
N PHE A 49 12.01 4.38 4.60
CA PHE A 49 11.76 2.99 4.23
C PHE A 49 11.52 2.85 2.73
N VAL A 50 10.89 3.84 2.12
CA VAL A 50 10.56 3.88 0.70
C VAL A 50 9.81 2.62 0.29
N PRO A 51 8.55 2.47 0.71
CA PRO A 51 7.80 1.23 0.44
C PRO A 51 7.43 1.06 -1.03
N ASP A 52 7.29 -0.19 -1.43
CA ASP A 52 6.76 -0.54 -2.75
C ASP A 52 5.23 -0.59 -2.73
N VAL A 53 4.66 -0.94 -1.58
CA VAL A 53 3.20 -1.03 -1.38
C VAL A 53 2.87 -0.52 0.02
N VAL A 54 1.79 0.24 0.12
CA VAL A 54 1.26 0.71 1.41
C VAL A 54 -0.04 -0.03 1.69
N ILE A 55 -0.18 -0.54 2.91
CA ILE A 55 -1.42 -1.15 3.39
C ILE A 55 -1.90 -0.30 4.56
N THR A 56 -3.14 0.16 4.52
CA THR A 56 -3.68 0.98 5.60
C THR A 56 -5.01 0.43 6.11
N ASP A 57 -5.16 0.41 7.44
CA ASP A 57 -6.44 0.12 8.06
C ASP A 57 -7.37 1.30 7.84
N HIS A 58 -8.64 1.01 7.58
CA HIS A 58 -9.67 2.02 7.43
C HIS A 58 -9.89 2.83 8.70
N SER A 59 -9.91 2.16 9.84
CA SER A 59 -10.34 2.76 11.12
C SER A 59 -9.19 2.97 12.08
N LEU A 60 -8.38 3.98 11.84
CA LEU A 60 -7.35 4.38 12.79
C LEU A 60 -7.87 5.51 13.67
N PRO A 61 -7.49 5.56 14.95
CA PRO A 61 -8.04 6.55 15.87
C PRO A 61 -7.81 8.00 15.49
N SER A 62 -6.65 8.32 14.96
CA SER A 62 -6.29 9.70 14.68
C SER A 62 -5.89 9.96 13.24
N PHE A 63 -5.96 8.95 12.37
CA PHE A 63 -5.40 9.06 11.04
C PHE A 63 -6.05 7.99 10.15
N GLY A 64 -7.02 8.36 9.35
CA GLY A 64 -7.80 7.42 8.56
C GLY A 64 -7.18 7.05 7.24
N ALA A 65 -7.79 6.10 6.56
CA ALA A 65 -7.30 5.62 5.27
C ALA A 65 -7.29 6.71 4.21
N ARG A 66 -8.27 7.62 4.25
CA ARG A 66 -8.29 8.74 3.31
C ARG A 66 -7.05 9.62 3.46
N ASP A 67 -6.66 9.88 4.71
CA ASP A 67 -5.47 10.67 4.99
C ASP A 67 -4.21 9.94 4.53
N ALA A 68 -4.16 8.62 4.73
CA ALA A 68 -3.02 7.82 4.28
C ALA A 68 -2.91 7.82 2.77
N LEU A 69 -4.03 7.72 2.06
CA LEU A 69 -4.06 7.82 0.61
C LEU A 69 -3.51 9.16 0.13
N GLN A 70 -4.03 10.24 0.70
CA GLN A 70 -3.60 11.59 0.35
C GLN A 70 -2.10 11.78 0.59
N LEU A 71 -1.64 11.36 1.76
CA LEU A 71 -0.24 11.53 2.13
C LEU A 71 0.69 10.74 1.20
N THR A 72 0.30 9.51 0.85
CA THR A 72 1.07 8.70 -0.08
C THR A 72 1.14 9.37 -1.45
N GLN A 73 0.04 9.91 -1.93
CA GLN A 73 0.01 10.58 -3.23
C GLN A 73 0.88 11.84 -3.24
N GLN A 74 0.96 12.53 -2.10
CA GLN A 74 1.77 13.73 -1.98
C GLN A 74 3.27 13.43 -1.87
N LEU A 75 3.63 12.44 -1.07
CA LEU A 75 5.03 12.17 -0.74
C LEU A 75 5.65 11.04 -1.55
N ALA A 76 4.84 10.12 -2.05
CA ALA A 76 5.31 8.97 -2.81
C ALA A 76 4.36 8.66 -3.95
N PRO A 77 4.21 9.58 -4.90
CA PRO A 77 3.27 9.37 -6.02
C PRO A 77 3.67 8.11 -6.79
N GLY A 78 2.68 7.33 -7.16
CA GLY A 78 2.92 6.07 -7.84
C GLY A 78 3.01 4.86 -6.93
N THR A 79 3.13 5.05 -5.62
CA THR A 79 3.13 3.94 -4.67
C THR A 79 1.68 3.50 -4.42
N PRO A 80 1.33 2.24 -4.71
CA PRO A 80 -0.03 1.77 -4.53
C PRO A 80 -0.41 1.64 -3.06
N VAL A 81 -1.68 1.92 -2.77
CA VAL A 81 -2.23 1.82 -1.42
C VAL A 81 -3.38 0.83 -1.43
N ILE A 82 -3.32 -0.14 -0.54
CA ILE A 82 -4.39 -1.12 -0.32
C ILE A 82 -5.08 -0.77 1.00
N VAL A 83 -6.39 -0.62 0.97
CA VAL A 83 -7.18 -0.30 2.16
C VAL A 83 -7.77 -1.59 2.73
N ILE A 84 -7.61 -1.80 4.04
CA ILE A 84 -8.22 -2.92 4.75
C ILE A 84 -9.28 -2.39 5.70
N THR A 85 -10.45 -3.02 5.71
CA THR A 85 -11.53 -2.65 6.61
C THR A 85 -12.00 -3.85 7.42
N GLY A 86 -12.49 -3.61 8.61
CA GLY A 86 -12.99 -4.67 9.48
C GLY A 86 -14.36 -5.19 9.07
N ARG A 87 -15.15 -4.38 8.37
CA ARG A 87 -16.53 -4.75 8.06
C ARG A 87 -16.89 -4.51 6.62
N LEU A 88 -17.62 -5.47 6.09
CA LEU A 88 -18.19 -5.35 4.75
C LEU A 88 -19.31 -4.30 4.78
N GLY A 89 -19.23 -3.35 3.87
CA GLY A 89 -20.30 -2.37 3.69
C GLY A 89 -20.25 -1.15 4.60
N ASP A 90 -19.28 -1.07 5.50
CA ASP A 90 -19.15 0.09 6.39
C ASP A 90 -18.77 1.35 5.62
N GLU A 91 -17.93 1.18 4.62
CA GLU A 91 -17.49 2.29 3.78
C GLU A 91 -17.61 1.88 2.33
N PRO A 92 -17.99 2.80 1.46
CA PRO A 92 -18.07 2.47 0.05
C PRO A 92 -16.67 2.22 -0.51
N ALA A 93 -16.40 0.96 -0.84
CA ALA A 93 -15.14 0.59 -1.50
C ALA A 93 -14.89 1.47 -2.72
N VAL A 94 -15.97 1.80 -3.44
CA VAL A 94 -15.89 2.65 -4.62
C VAL A 94 -15.25 3.99 -4.32
N GLN A 95 -15.56 4.59 -3.16
CA GLN A 95 -14.97 5.88 -2.80
C GLN A 95 -13.46 5.80 -2.67
N TYR A 96 -12.95 4.75 -2.01
CA TYR A 96 -11.49 4.59 -1.87
C TYR A 96 -10.83 4.35 -3.22
N LEU A 97 -11.46 3.53 -4.08
CA LEU A 97 -10.91 3.28 -5.40
C LEU A 97 -10.90 4.55 -6.24
N GLN A 98 -11.95 5.38 -6.13
CA GLN A 98 -12.00 6.67 -6.82
C GLN A 98 -10.94 7.65 -6.29
N LEU A 99 -10.58 7.54 -5.01
CA LEU A 99 -9.53 8.36 -4.43
C LEU A 99 -8.12 7.86 -4.76
N GLY A 100 -8.02 6.74 -5.46
CA GLY A 100 -6.75 6.24 -5.94
C GLY A 100 -6.23 5.00 -5.23
N ALA A 101 -7.03 4.35 -4.37
CA ALA A 101 -6.62 3.10 -3.76
C ALA A 101 -6.48 2.02 -4.83
N ALA A 102 -5.44 1.20 -4.71
CA ALA A 102 -5.22 0.10 -5.65
C ALA A 102 -6.19 -1.05 -5.40
N ASP A 103 -6.59 -1.26 -4.15
CA ASP A 103 -7.53 -2.33 -3.79
C ASP A 103 -8.15 -2.04 -2.43
N TYR A 104 -9.19 -2.80 -2.12
CA TYR A 104 -9.96 -2.67 -0.89
C TYR A 104 -10.29 -4.07 -0.40
N ILE A 105 -9.89 -4.41 0.82
CA ILE A 105 -10.02 -5.77 1.33
C ILE A 105 -10.68 -5.76 2.70
N VAL A 106 -11.69 -6.61 2.87
CA VAL A 106 -12.36 -6.82 4.14
C VAL A 106 -11.54 -7.81 4.96
N LYS A 107 -11.37 -7.56 6.26
CA LYS A 107 -10.57 -8.45 7.13
C LYS A 107 -11.07 -9.89 7.16
N ASP A 108 -12.36 -10.11 6.91
CA ASP A 108 -12.91 -11.46 6.81
C ASP A 108 -12.38 -12.21 5.58
N HIS A 109 -11.82 -11.51 4.62
CA HIS A 109 -11.26 -12.09 3.40
C HIS A 109 -9.79 -11.74 3.25
N LEU A 110 -9.05 -11.79 4.35
CA LEU A 110 -7.65 -11.38 4.39
C LEU A 110 -6.74 -12.25 3.52
N GLN A 111 -7.20 -13.44 3.15
CA GLN A 111 -6.47 -14.29 2.20
C GLN A 111 -6.32 -13.64 0.82
N ARG A 112 -7.12 -12.61 0.52
CA ARG A 112 -6.98 -11.85 -0.73
C ARG A 112 -5.80 -10.90 -0.72
N LEU A 113 -5.22 -10.66 0.46
CA LEU A 113 -4.18 -9.63 0.62
C LEU A 113 -2.92 -9.97 -0.17
N GLY A 114 -2.47 -11.22 -0.09
CA GLY A 114 -1.28 -11.64 -0.84
C GLY A 114 -1.41 -11.39 -2.33
N PRO A 115 -2.46 -11.93 -2.98
CA PRO A 115 -2.69 -11.64 -4.39
C PRO A 115 -2.83 -10.16 -4.72
N ALA A 116 -3.46 -9.37 -3.82
CA ALA A 116 -3.62 -7.94 -4.03
C ALA A 116 -2.27 -7.22 -4.00
N VAL A 117 -1.38 -7.61 -3.08
CA VAL A 117 -0.02 -7.06 -3.01
C VAL A 117 0.76 -7.40 -4.27
N LEU A 118 0.68 -8.64 -4.74
CA LEU A 118 1.34 -9.04 -5.98
C LEU A 118 0.84 -8.23 -7.16
N GLY A 119 -0.46 -8.06 -7.29
CA GLY A 119 -1.06 -7.29 -8.37
C GLY A 119 -0.64 -5.84 -8.34
N ALA A 120 -0.66 -5.23 -7.15
CA ALA A 120 -0.27 -3.83 -6.98
C ALA A 120 1.21 -3.61 -7.28
N ASP A 121 2.08 -4.49 -6.79
CA ASP A 121 3.51 -4.39 -7.03
C ASP A 121 3.84 -4.60 -8.51
N SER A 122 3.20 -5.57 -9.15
CA SER A 122 3.40 -5.83 -10.58
C SER A 122 2.94 -4.66 -11.44
N ALA A 123 1.79 -4.10 -11.14
CA ALA A 123 1.26 -2.95 -11.87
C ALA A 123 2.19 -1.74 -11.74
N ARG A 124 2.73 -1.51 -10.54
CA ARG A 124 3.70 -0.44 -10.32
C ARG A 124 4.98 -0.67 -11.12
N ALA A 125 5.48 -1.90 -11.09
CA ALA A 125 6.71 -2.24 -11.82
C ALA A 125 6.51 -2.09 -13.32
N ASP A 126 5.37 -2.51 -13.85
CA ASP A 126 5.05 -2.36 -15.26
C ASP A 126 4.95 -0.89 -15.65
N HIS A 127 4.34 -0.08 -14.81
CA HIS A 127 4.25 1.35 -15.04
C HIS A 127 5.62 2.01 -15.09
N VAL A 128 6.49 1.67 -14.14
CA VAL A 128 7.86 2.19 -14.12
C VAL A 128 8.61 1.76 -15.37
N SER A 129 8.47 0.50 -15.77
CA SER A 129 9.12 -0.01 -16.98
C SER A 129 8.62 0.71 -18.22
N ALA A 130 7.32 0.97 -18.32
CA ALA A 130 6.74 1.69 -19.44
C ALA A 130 7.30 3.10 -19.55
N TRP A 131 7.42 3.79 -18.42
CA TRP A 131 8.02 5.12 -18.39
C TRP A 131 9.47 5.09 -18.88
N SER A 132 10.22 4.09 -18.47
CA SER A 132 11.60 3.91 -18.89
C SER A 132 11.70 3.66 -20.39
N LEU A 133 10.76 2.89 -20.95
CA LEU A 133 10.76 2.58 -22.39
C LEU A 133 10.38 3.77 -23.25
N ILE A 134 9.51 4.64 -22.75
CA ILE A 134 9.09 5.85 -23.48
C ILE A 134 10.28 6.78 -23.68
N GLY A 135 11.25 6.71 -22.81
CA GLY A 135 12.46 7.47 -22.96
C GLY A 135 12.69 8.37 -21.76
N SER A 136 13.90 8.29 -21.27
CA SER A 136 14.30 9.09 -20.13
C SER A 136 14.26 10.59 -20.44
N ASP A 137 14.36 10.97 -21.71
CA ASP A 137 14.26 12.38 -22.09
C ASP A 137 12.89 12.94 -21.79
N PHE A 138 11.85 12.18 -22.09
CA PHE A 138 10.48 12.59 -21.78
C PHE A 138 10.29 12.78 -20.28
N ILE A 139 10.77 11.82 -19.50
CA ILE A 139 10.65 11.89 -18.05
C ILE A 139 11.40 13.09 -17.50
N ARG A 140 12.58 13.36 -18.02
CA ARG A 140 13.38 14.48 -17.55
C ARG A 140 12.76 15.83 -17.85
N THR A 141 12.03 15.95 -18.94
CA THR A 141 11.36 17.21 -19.27
C THR A 141 10.18 17.49 -18.38
N GLU A 142 9.59 16.46 -17.77
CA GLU A 142 8.48 16.62 -16.84
C GLU A 142 8.93 17.10 -15.47
N ILE A 143 10.18 16.95 -15.15
CA ILE A 143 10.75 17.35 -13.89
C ILE A 143 11.45 18.70 -14.04
#